data_6dc2e2b99e7b03d0b5e7f411337c0faf
#
_entry.id   6dc2e2b99e7b03d0b5e7f411337c0faf
#
_cell.length_a   1.000
_cell.length_b   1.000
_cell.length_c   1.000
_cell.angle_alpha   90.00
_cell.angle_beta   90.00
_cell.angle_gamma   90.00
#
_symmetry.space_group_name_H-M   'P 1'
#
loop_
_entity.id
_entity.type
_entity.pdbx_description
1 polymer ?
#
loop_
_entity_poly.entity_id
_entity_poly.type
_entity_poly.pdbx_seq_one_letter_code
_entity_poly.pdbx_strand_id
1 'polypeptide(L)'
;YKRQVIHDDLDLELSKVKIKQGGGNGGHNGLESIDQFIGENYFRIRIGIDHPGHKDLVSSYVLNKFSKSEEEIINKKIDKMVKNIELIFSDIPLFLTKISEQN
;
A
#
# COMPACT_ATOMS: atom_id res chain seq x y z
N TYR A 1 7.10 -15.84 13.11
CA TYR A 1 6.76 -15.88 11.69
C TYR A 1 5.92 -14.65 11.32
N LYS A 2 6.45 -13.80 10.45
CA LYS A 2 5.80 -12.53 10.07
C LYS A 2 5.36 -12.58 8.62
N ARG A 3 4.09 -12.30 8.39
CA ARG A 3 3.54 -12.18 7.04
C ARG A 3 3.39 -10.71 6.68
N GLN A 4 3.66 -10.37 5.45
CA GLN A 4 3.48 -9.03 4.91
C GLN A 4 2.57 -9.07 3.70
N VAL A 5 1.68 -8.08 3.60
CA VAL A 5 0.83 -7.88 2.43
C VAL A 5 1.01 -6.45 1.97
N ILE A 6 1.31 -6.28 0.70
CA ILE A 6 1.41 -4.96 0.07
C ILE A 6 0.09 -4.71 -0.65
N HIS A 7 -0.54 -3.57 -0.38
CA HIS A 7 -1.84 -3.28 -0.97
C HIS A 7 -2.05 -1.78 -1.22
N ASP A 8 -2.98 -1.46 -2.09
CA ASP A 8 -3.42 -0.10 -2.34
C ASP A 8 -4.29 0.43 -1.20
N ASP A 9 -4.27 1.75 -0.98
CA ASP A 9 -5.01 2.37 0.10
C ASP A 9 -5.56 3.73 -0.33
N LEU A 10 -6.89 3.86 -0.30
CA LEU A 10 -7.60 5.08 -0.65
C LEU A 10 -7.39 6.20 0.37
N ASP A 11 -7.07 5.86 1.61
CA ASP A 11 -6.95 6.83 2.69
C ASP A 11 -5.58 7.50 2.74
N LEU A 12 -4.67 7.14 1.86
CA LEU A 12 -3.35 7.73 1.74
C LEU A 12 -3.20 8.47 0.42
N GLU A 13 -2.48 9.57 0.44
CA GLU A 13 -2.13 10.32 -0.77
C GLU A 13 -1.34 9.44 -1.73
N LEU A 14 -1.41 9.75 -3.00
CA LEU A 14 -0.73 8.99 -4.06
C LEU A 14 0.75 8.77 -3.72
N SER A 15 1.18 7.53 -3.80
CA SER A 15 2.53 7.04 -3.54
C SER A 15 3.02 7.12 -2.10
N LYS A 16 2.20 7.61 -1.18
CA LYS A 16 2.56 7.59 0.25
C LYS A 16 2.51 6.15 0.76
N VAL A 17 3.50 5.77 1.57
CA VAL A 17 3.59 4.41 2.10
C VAL A 17 3.57 4.45 3.63
N LYS A 18 2.70 3.66 4.22
CA LYS A 18 2.65 3.43 5.68
C LYS A 18 2.58 1.93 5.95
N ILE A 19 3.06 1.54 7.11
CA ILE A 19 3.04 0.14 7.54
C ILE A 19 2.23 0.03 8.82
N LYS A 20 1.33 -0.96 8.85
CA LYS A 20 0.48 -1.23 10.01
C LYS A 20 0.46 -2.73 10.28
N GLN A 21 0.47 -3.10 11.56
CA GLN A 21 0.30 -4.50 11.96
C GLN A 21 -1.15 -4.75 12.35
N GLY A 22 -1.79 -5.72 11.69
CA GLY A 22 -3.16 -6.13 11.99
C GLY A 22 -4.19 -5.06 11.68
N GLY A 23 -5.37 -5.23 12.24
CA GLY A 23 -6.49 -4.30 12.10
C GLY A 23 -7.48 -4.69 11.02
N GLY A 24 -8.54 -3.90 10.89
CA GLY A 24 -9.59 -4.14 9.91
C GLY A 24 -9.14 -3.86 8.47
N ASN A 25 -9.89 -4.39 7.51
CA ASN A 25 -9.57 -4.25 6.09
C ASN A 25 -10.08 -2.94 5.46
N GLY A 26 -10.85 -2.15 6.19
CA GLY A 26 -11.36 -0.87 5.70
C GLY A 26 -12.26 -0.98 4.48
N GLY A 27 -12.87 -2.14 4.26
CA GLY A 27 -13.70 -2.40 3.09
C GLY A 27 -12.92 -2.78 1.83
N HIS A 28 -11.60 -2.97 1.95
CA HIS A 28 -10.77 -3.41 0.83
C HIS A 28 -11.07 -4.88 0.49
N ASN A 29 -11.62 -5.12 -0.69
CA ASN A 29 -12.07 -6.47 -1.09
C ASN A 29 -10.93 -7.50 -1.13
N GLY A 30 -9.77 -7.10 -1.61
CA GLY A 30 -8.59 -7.96 -1.65
C GLY A 30 -8.14 -8.37 -0.25
N LEU A 31 -8.10 -7.42 0.68
CA LEU A 31 -7.74 -7.69 2.06
C LEU A 31 -8.78 -8.57 2.76
N GLU A 32 -10.06 -8.33 2.48
CA GLU A 32 -11.12 -9.18 3.04
C GLU A 32 -10.94 -10.63 2.63
N SER A 33 -10.63 -10.86 1.37
CA SER A 33 -10.35 -12.20 0.84
C SER A 33 -9.15 -12.84 1.54
N ILE A 34 -8.07 -12.09 1.74
CA ILE A 34 -6.87 -12.57 2.44
C ILE A 34 -7.19 -12.88 3.90
N ASP A 35 -7.94 -12.00 4.57
CA ASP A 35 -8.29 -12.16 5.98
C ASP A 35 -9.07 -13.45 6.23
N GLN A 36 -9.88 -13.90 5.27
CA GLN A 36 -10.63 -15.16 5.36
C GLN A 36 -9.72 -16.37 5.40
N PHE A 37 -8.54 -16.29 4.79
CA PHE A 37 -7.61 -17.42 4.70
C PHE A 37 -6.55 -17.43 5.80
N ILE A 38 -6.03 -16.27 6.21
CA ILE A 38 -4.90 -16.18 7.14
C ILE A 38 -5.20 -15.36 8.39
N GLY A 39 -6.43 -14.84 8.52
CA GLY A 39 -6.78 -13.95 9.63
C GLY A 39 -6.24 -12.54 9.39
N GLU A 40 -6.38 -11.68 10.39
CA GLU A 40 -6.03 -10.27 10.28
C GLU A 40 -4.63 -9.94 10.82
N ASN A 41 -3.93 -10.90 11.42
CA ASN A 41 -2.65 -10.65 12.08
C ASN A 41 -1.48 -10.78 11.11
N TYR A 42 -1.28 -9.74 10.31
CA TYR A 42 -0.14 -9.62 9.41
C TYR A 42 0.24 -8.15 9.26
N PHE A 43 1.44 -7.88 8.76
CA PHE A 43 1.87 -6.51 8.46
C PHE A 43 1.27 -6.07 7.12
N ARG A 44 0.76 -4.86 7.09
CA ARG A 44 0.19 -4.24 5.89
C ARG A 44 1.08 -3.11 5.44
N ILE A 45 1.59 -3.23 4.23
CA ILE A 45 2.37 -2.18 3.59
C ILE A 45 1.41 -1.46 2.67
N ARG A 46 0.97 -0.29 3.10
CA ARG A 46 -0.11 0.48 2.50
C ARG A 46 0.45 1.49 1.52
N ILE A 47 0.10 1.39 0.25
CA ILE A 47 0.51 2.34 -0.78
C ILE A 47 -0.68 3.21 -1.16
N GLY A 48 -0.56 4.52 -0.98
CA GLY A 48 -1.62 5.46 -1.26
C GLY A 48 -1.92 5.57 -2.75
N ILE A 49 -3.22 5.59 -3.07
CA ILE A 49 -3.71 5.81 -4.43
C ILE A 49 -4.67 7.00 -4.53
N ASP A 50 -4.80 7.77 -3.47
CA ASP A 50 -5.78 8.84 -3.31
C ASP A 50 -7.22 8.33 -3.28
N HIS A 51 -8.11 9.15 -2.73
CA HIS A 51 -9.54 8.88 -2.66
C HIS A 51 -10.27 9.66 -3.75
N PRO A 52 -11.28 9.08 -4.41
CA PRO A 52 -12.03 9.80 -5.46
C PRO A 52 -12.93 10.92 -4.94
N GLY A 53 -13.00 11.12 -3.61
CA GLY A 53 -13.77 12.20 -2.98
C GLY A 53 -15.16 11.80 -2.52
N HIS A 54 -15.70 10.70 -3.00
CA HIS A 54 -17.02 10.21 -2.61
C HIS A 54 -17.07 8.69 -2.61
N LYS A 55 -17.72 8.10 -1.60
CA LYS A 55 -17.78 6.63 -1.44
C LYS A 55 -18.41 5.92 -2.65
N ASP A 56 -19.36 6.56 -3.33
CA ASP A 56 -20.04 5.97 -4.49
C ASP A 56 -19.12 5.84 -5.72
N LEU A 57 -17.98 6.53 -5.70
CA LEU A 57 -17.01 6.50 -6.79
C LEU A 57 -15.89 5.47 -6.58
N VAL A 58 -15.82 4.87 -5.39
CA VAL A 58 -14.70 4.00 -5.01
C VAL A 58 -14.56 2.79 -5.93
N SER A 59 -15.65 2.08 -6.22
CA SER A 59 -15.59 0.88 -7.07
C SER A 59 -15.03 1.18 -8.46
N SER A 60 -15.50 2.24 -9.11
CA SER A 60 -14.99 2.62 -10.42
C SER A 60 -13.57 3.16 -10.35
N TYR A 61 -13.25 3.90 -9.29
CA TYR A 61 -11.92 4.48 -9.10
C TYR A 61 -10.84 3.40 -9.01
N VAL A 62 -11.04 2.39 -8.16
CA VAL A 62 -10.05 1.33 -7.97
C VAL A 62 -9.91 0.41 -9.18
N LEU A 63 -10.89 0.39 -10.07
CA LEU A 63 -10.85 -0.40 -11.31
C LEU A 63 -10.28 0.38 -12.49
N ASN A 64 -10.17 1.70 -12.37
CA ASN A 64 -9.63 2.54 -13.43
C ASN A 64 -8.10 2.49 -13.45
N LYS A 65 -7.56 2.79 -14.61
CA LYS A 65 -6.10 2.91 -14.76
C LYS A 65 -5.62 4.23 -14.20
N PHE A 66 -4.40 4.24 -13.69
CA PHE A 66 -3.71 5.48 -13.36
C PHE A 66 -3.49 6.31 -14.63
N SER A 67 -3.48 7.64 -14.49
CA SER A 67 -2.96 8.49 -15.55
C SER A 67 -1.47 8.18 -15.75
N LYS A 68 -0.91 8.61 -16.88
CA LYS A 68 0.50 8.36 -17.16
C LYS A 68 1.42 8.97 -16.10
N SER A 69 1.13 10.18 -15.64
CA SER A 69 1.91 10.84 -14.60
C SER A 69 1.78 10.13 -13.24
N GLU A 70 0.59 9.67 -12.89
CA GLU A 70 0.37 8.88 -11.67
C GLU A 70 1.12 7.56 -11.72
N GLU A 71 1.07 6.88 -12.87
CA GLU A 71 1.78 5.62 -13.06
C GLU A 71 3.29 5.78 -12.88
N GLU A 72 3.86 6.87 -13.40
CA GLU A 72 5.28 7.17 -13.21
C GLU A 72 5.65 7.36 -11.73
N ILE A 73 4.81 8.08 -10.99
CA ILE A 73 5.01 8.31 -9.56
C ILE A 73 4.96 6.99 -8.78
N ILE A 74 3.95 6.18 -9.04
CA ILE A 74 3.78 4.88 -8.38
C ILE A 74 4.95 3.94 -8.73
N ASN A 75 5.34 3.88 -10.00
CA ASN A 75 6.44 3.02 -10.42
C ASN A 75 7.76 3.40 -9.77
N LYS A 76 8.04 4.67 -9.61
CA LYS A 76 9.24 5.12 -8.88
C LYS A 76 9.21 4.66 -7.43
N LYS A 77 8.05 4.75 -6.78
CA LYS A 77 7.91 4.29 -5.40
C LYS A 77 8.11 2.78 -5.31
N ILE A 78 7.51 2.02 -6.21
CA ILE A 78 7.67 0.56 -6.26
C ILE A 78 9.13 0.19 -6.44
N ASP A 79 9.85 0.86 -7.34
CA ASP A 79 11.28 0.60 -7.56
C ASP A 79 12.10 0.81 -6.28
N LYS A 80 11.83 1.87 -5.53
CA LYS A 80 12.49 2.11 -4.25
C LYS A 80 12.16 1.04 -3.22
N MET A 81 10.91 0.60 -3.18
CA MET A 81 10.48 -0.47 -2.28
C MET A 81 11.20 -1.78 -2.61
N VAL A 82 11.29 -2.13 -3.88
CA VAL A 82 11.98 -3.35 -4.32
C VAL A 82 13.46 -3.31 -3.94
N LYS A 83 14.12 -2.17 -4.16
CA LYS A 83 15.55 -2.01 -3.83
C LYS A 83 15.82 -2.14 -2.33
N ASN A 84 14.84 -1.85 -1.49
CA ASN A 84 14.99 -1.86 -0.04
C ASN A 84 14.15 -2.93 0.64
N ILE A 85 13.65 -3.90 -0.11
CA ILE A 85 12.64 -4.87 0.36
C ILE A 85 13.11 -5.66 1.60
N GLU A 86 14.39 -5.97 1.71
CA GLU A 86 14.92 -6.71 2.85
C GLU A 86 14.75 -5.97 4.17
N LEU A 87 14.70 -4.62 4.13
CA LEU A 87 14.52 -3.82 5.33
C LEU A 87 13.14 -4.00 5.96
N ILE A 88 12.14 -4.45 5.21
CA ILE A 88 10.81 -4.77 5.76
C ILE A 88 10.94 -5.82 6.88
N PHE A 89 11.88 -6.72 6.75
CA PHE A 89 12.07 -7.82 7.71
C PHE A 89 13.03 -7.47 8.86
N SER A 90 13.85 -6.44 8.70
CA SER A 90 14.91 -6.14 9.67
C SER A 90 14.80 -4.75 10.31
N ASP A 91 14.36 -3.74 9.59
CA ASP A 91 14.34 -2.35 10.08
C ASP A 91 13.27 -1.54 9.34
N ILE A 92 12.03 -1.63 9.81
CA ILE A 92 10.89 -0.93 9.21
C ILE A 92 11.09 0.59 9.17
N PRO A 93 11.54 1.26 10.26
CA PRO A 93 11.81 2.70 10.20
C PRO A 93 12.81 3.09 9.11
N LEU A 94 13.87 2.30 8.95
CA LEU A 94 14.86 2.57 7.91
C LEU A 94 14.27 2.33 6.51
N PHE A 95 13.45 1.28 6.34
CA PHE A 95 12.74 1.05 5.09
C PHE A 95 11.93 2.30 4.69
N LEU A 96 11.11 2.80 5.62
CA LEU A 96 10.28 3.98 5.35
C LEU A 96 11.11 5.22 5.03
N THR A 97 12.24 5.41 5.70
CA THR A 97 13.16 6.51 5.42
C THR A 97 13.74 6.40 4.02
N LYS A 98 14.23 5.21 3.65
CA LYS A 98 14.86 4.98 2.35
C LYS A 98 13.90 5.18 1.19
N ILE A 99 12.67 4.71 1.30
CA ILE A 99 11.68 4.85 0.22
C ILE A 99 11.11 6.27 0.12
N SER A 100 11.28 7.10 1.14
CA SER A 100 10.84 8.50 1.11
C SER A 100 11.90 9.44 0.53
N GLU A 101 13.14 8.99 0.33
CA GLU A 101 14.20 9.79 -0.24
C GLU A 101 13.87 10.17 -1.69
N GLN A 102 14.19 11.42 -2.04
CA GLN A 102 13.99 11.91 -3.42
C GLN A 102 15.27 11.66 -4.21
N ASN A 103 15.14 10.83 -5.23
CA ASN A 103 16.23 10.58 -6.17
C ASN A 103 15.69 10.42 -7.57
#